data_07f4474a23d78d2769be0c9de8dcfed5
#
_entry.id   07f4474a23d78d2769be0c9de8dcfed5
#
_cell.length_a   1.000
_cell.length_b   1.000
_cell.length_c   1.000
_cell.angle_alpha   90.00
_cell.angle_beta   90.00
_cell.angle_gamma   90.00
#
_symmetry.space_group_name_H-M   'P 1'
#
loop_
_entity.id
_entity.type
_entity.pdbx_description
1 polymer ?
#
loop_
_entity_poly.entity_id
_entity_poly.type
_entity_poly.pdbx_seq_one_letter_code
_entity_poly.pdbx_strand_id
1 'polypeptide(L)'
;MKGIIILALGHPYWGRWAYNLAMSLKYSTPEVNISLLYAGQGKDQISDTSLFDKFIKVPEKYFKTNGRTEYMKVKTALYKLTPYETTICLDADIIWINQKPVRDLFNELDGVNFTMANRSFMNLEEERITDEFGVWASPNYIKKEFNFTKGKFYNLSSEMIYFKKDKKDKRISKLFSDAFKIYDKPLEHRIFNGGMPDELPFTIAMIKNDIYPHIDNYIPFYWEAAQNPPKRLTGGDLSPYYAYSMGGHMAHPIMRKTYDNFVKFYGKQFNIMHPYTWLDKRAYMPERNNL
;
A
#
# COMPACT_ATOMS: atom_id res chain seq x y z
N MET A 1 -16.02 -11.40 8.21
CA MET A 1 -15.71 -10.07 8.79
C MET A 1 -14.86 -9.27 7.81
N LYS A 2 -15.23 -7.99 7.54
CA LYS A 2 -14.49 -7.06 6.69
C LYS A 2 -13.60 -6.15 7.56
N GLY A 3 -12.42 -5.75 7.07
CA GLY A 3 -11.57 -4.81 7.80
C GLY A 3 -10.39 -4.27 7.01
N ILE A 4 -9.78 -3.23 7.57
CA ILE A 4 -8.62 -2.52 7.03
C ILE A 4 -7.36 -3.03 7.74
N ILE A 5 -6.30 -3.26 6.97
CA ILE A 5 -4.94 -3.45 7.48
C ILE A 5 -4.13 -2.20 7.18
N ILE A 6 -3.42 -1.71 8.17
CA ILE A 6 -2.42 -0.64 8.02
C ILE A 6 -1.06 -1.20 8.43
N LEU A 7 -0.01 -0.83 7.70
CA LEU A 7 1.36 -1.30 7.93
C LEU A 7 2.18 -0.22 8.64
N ALA A 8 2.78 -0.57 9.79
CA ALA A 8 3.75 0.28 10.50
C ALA A 8 5.04 -0.52 10.73
N LEU A 9 5.94 -0.48 9.76
CA LEU A 9 7.09 -1.38 9.69
C LEU A 9 8.42 -0.60 9.80
N GLY A 10 9.27 -1.02 10.73
CA GLY A 10 10.60 -0.47 10.91
C GLY A 10 10.62 0.78 11.77
N HIS A 11 10.61 1.95 11.17
CA HIS A 11 10.80 3.23 11.86
C HIS A 11 9.54 3.72 12.60
N PRO A 12 9.67 4.42 13.75
CA PRO A 12 8.53 4.92 14.54
C PRO A 12 7.57 5.84 13.79
N TYR A 13 8.04 6.61 12.81
CA TYR A 13 7.17 7.53 12.07
C TYR A 13 6.06 6.80 11.30
N TRP A 14 6.27 5.55 10.89
CA TRP A 14 5.22 4.74 10.26
C TRP A 14 4.04 4.50 11.19
N GLY A 15 4.31 4.38 12.49
CA GLY A 15 3.25 4.32 13.50
C GLY A 15 2.41 5.58 13.57
N ARG A 16 3.05 6.77 13.50
CA ARG A 16 2.32 8.05 13.48
C ARG A 16 1.41 8.17 12.26
N TRP A 17 1.92 7.80 11.10
CA TRP A 17 1.13 7.84 9.87
C TRP A 17 -0.01 6.85 9.90
N ALA A 18 0.26 5.61 10.33
CA ALA A 18 -0.78 4.61 10.54
C ALA A 18 -1.88 5.09 11.49
N TYR A 19 -1.49 5.81 12.56
CA TYR A 19 -2.43 6.43 13.49
C TYR A 19 -3.31 7.48 12.79
N ASN A 20 -2.72 8.36 11.99
CA ASN A 20 -3.45 9.40 11.27
C ASN A 20 -4.42 8.82 10.25
N LEU A 21 -3.98 7.80 9.52
CA LEU A 21 -4.85 7.07 8.62
C LEU A 21 -6.01 6.42 9.38
N ALA A 22 -5.73 5.72 10.49
CA ALA A 22 -6.77 5.09 11.30
C ALA A 22 -7.78 6.11 11.84
N MET A 23 -7.30 7.28 12.31
CA MET A 23 -8.14 8.38 12.76
C MET A 23 -9.07 8.85 11.63
N SER A 24 -8.53 9.11 10.44
CA SER A 24 -9.34 9.58 9.31
C SER A 24 -10.36 8.54 8.83
N LEU A 25 -10.02 7.25 8.88
CA LEU A 25 -10.92 6.15 8.59
C LEU A 25 -12.06 6.05 9.61
N LYS A 26 -11.74 6.08 10.90
CA LYS A 26 -12.73 6.03 12.01
C LYS A 26 -13.66 7.23 12.01
N TYR A 27 -13.18 8.38 11.59
CA TYR A 27 -14.06 9.55 11.42
C TYR A 27 -15.09 9.34 10.32
N SER A 28 -14.65 8.83 9.18
CA SER A 28 -15.57 8.54 8.08
C SER A 28 -16.54 7.40 8.42
N THR A 29 -16.05 6.39 9.16
CA THR A 29 -16.78 5.16 9.47
C THR A 29 -16.36 4.64 10.84
N PRO A 30 -17.00 5.11 11.94
CA PRO A 30 -16.60 4.78 13.32
C PRO A 30 -16.53 3.28 13.61
N GLU A 31 -17.40 2.50 12.96
CA GLU A 31 -17.52 1.05 13.13
C GLU A 31 -16.53 0.22 12.27
N VAL A 32 -15.70 0.87 11.43
CA VAL A 32 -14.76 0.12 10.60
C VAL A 32 -13.73 -0.63 11.45
N ASN A 33 -13.52 -1.91 11.15
CA ASN A 33 -12.48 -2.69 11.81
C ASN A 33 -11.11 -2.32 11.22
N ILE A 34 -10.15 -1.96 12.08
CA ILE A 34 -8.79 -1.60 11.69
C ILE A 34 -7.79 -2.43 12.49
N SER A 35 -6.89 -3.12 11.81
CA SER A 35 -5.77 -3.80 12.47
C SER A 35 -4.45 -3.23 12.00
N LEU A 36 -3.51 -3.06 12.94
CA LEU A 36 -2.15 -2.65 12.66
C LEU A 36 -1.25 -3.88 12.54
N LEU A 37 -0.59 -4.05 11.42
CA LEU A 37 0.57 -4.94 11.29
C LEU A 37 1.84 -4.15 11.58
N TYR A 38 2.64 -4.55 12.56
CA TYR A 38 3.84 -3.82 12.95
C TYR A 38 5.07 -4.70 13.10
N ALA A 39 6.23 -4.10 12.83
CA ALA A 39 7.55 -4.68 13.09
C ALA A 39 8.54 -3.58 13.47
N GLY A 40 9.63 -3.96 14.14
CA GLY A 40 10.59 -2.98 14.67
C GLY A 40 9.90 -2.01 15.62
N GLN A 41 10.16 -0.72 15.47
CA GLN A 41 9.62 0.37 16.28
C GLN A 41 8.31 0.96 15.75
N GLY A 42 7.70 0.33 14.74
CA GLY A 42 6.51 0.89 14.07
C GLY A 42 5.31 1.15 14.99
N LYS A 43 5.23 0.48 16.16
CA LYS A 43 4.17 0.68 17.15
C LYS A 43 4.47 1.81 18.17
N ASP A 44 5.74 2.18 18.35
CA ASP A 44 6.20 2.95 19.52
C ASP A 44 5.65 4.38 19.59
N GLN A 45 5.15 4.91 18.48
CA GLN A 45 4.58 6.25 18.40
C GLN A 45 3.05 6.29 18.46
N ILE A 46 2.41 5.15 18.72
CA ILE A 46 0.95 5.07 18.84
C ILE A 46 0.60 5.20 20.31
N SER A 47 0.10 6.37 20.70
CA SER A 47 -0.30 6.65 22.08
C SER A 47 -1.71 6.19 22.40
N ASP A 48 -2.63 6.33 21.46
CA ASP A 48 -4.01 5.89 21.59
C ASP A 48 -4.24 4.63 20.76
N THR A 49 -4.43 3.52 21.45
CA THR A 49 -4.66 2.23 20.83
C THR A 49 -6.12 1.96 20.50
N SER A 50 -7.05 2.82 20.92
CA SER A 50 -8.50 2.62 20.76
C SER A 50 -8.98 2.64 19.31
N LEU A 51 -8.18 3.26 18.39
CA LEU A 51 -8.48 3.29 16.97
C LEU A 51 -8.29 1.93 16.27
N PHE A 52 -7.57 1.00 16.93
CA PHE A 52 -7.21 -0.27 16.32
C PHE A 52 -7.87 -1.43 17.06
N ASP A 53 -8.55 -2.29 16.33
CA ASP A 53 -9.14 -3.51 16.89
C ASP A 53 -8.08 -4.56 17.25
N LYS A 54 -6.98 -4.61 16.50
CA LYS A 54 -5.87 -5.54 16.76
C LYS A 54 -4.52 -4.93 16.41
N PHE A 55 -3.54 -5.28 17.25
CA PHE A 55 -2.11 -5.06 17.00
C PHE A 55 -1.47 -6.42 16.72
N ILE A 56 -0.96 -6.60 15.52
CA ILE A 56 -0.40 -7.88 15.07
C ILE A 56 1.09 -7.68 14.79
N LYS A 57 1.93 -8.27 15.64
CA LYS A 57 3.37 -8.28 15.42
C LYS A 57 3.70 -9.20 14.25
N VAL A 58 4.38 -8.66 13.24
CA VAL A 58 4.79 -9.42 12.07
C VAL A 58 6.00 -10.30 12.43
N PRO A 59 5.92 -11.63 12.27
CA PRO A 59 7.06 -12.52 12.47
C PRO A 59 8.19 -12.24 11.48
N GLU A 60 9.45 -12.35 11.93
CA GLU A 60 10.64 -12.02 11.14
C GLU A 60 10.74 -12.74 9.80
N LYS A 61 10.27 -13.98 9.72
CA LYS A 61 10.24 -14.77 8.47
C LYS A 61 9.49 -14.10 7.31
N TYR A 62 8.66 -13.08 7.60
CA TYR A 62 7.89 -12.36 6.58
C TYR A 62 8.56 -11.07 6.08
N PHE A 63 9.66 -10.65 6.73
CA PHE A 63 10.42 -9.48 6.31
C PHE A 63 11.96 -9.68 6.36
N LYS A 64 12.43 -10.88 6.68
CA LYS A 64 13.83 -11.25 6.54
C LYS A 64 14.06 -12.02 5.26
N THR A 65 15.08 -11.66 4.49
CA THR A 65 15.47 -12.31 3.24
C THR A 65 16.97 -12.28 3.13
N ASN A 66 17.62 -13.46 3.08
CA ASN A 66 19.08 -13.57 2.94
C ASN A 66 19.86 -12.72 3.96
N GLY A 67 19.39 -12.70 5.21
CA GLY A 67 20.00 -11.93 6.30
C GLY A 67 19.67 -10.43 6.29
N ARG A 68 18.97 -9.92 5.30
CA ARG A 68 18.54 -8.52 5.20
C ARG A 68 17.12 -8.31 5.71
N THR A 69 16.82 -7.10 6.14
CA THR A 69 15.46 -6.70 6.53
C THR A 69 14.79 -6.01 5.35
N GLU A 70 13.72 -6.63 4.84
CA GLU A 70 12.97 -6.22 3.67
C GLU A 70 11.49 -6.02 4.05
N TYR A 71 11.16 -4.86 4.60
CA TYR A 71 9.81 -4.60 5.11
C TYR A 71 8.72 -4.63 4.04
N MET A 72 9.04 -4.27 2.79
CA MET A 72 8.09 -4.33 1.68
C MET A 72 7.58 -5.74 1.41
N LYS A 73 8.40 -6.76 1.71
CA LYS A 73 8.02 -8.18 1.60
C LYS A 73 6.76 -8.54 2.41
N VAL A 74 6.47 -7.82 3.50
CA VAL A 74 5.30 -8.08 4.35
C VAL A 74 4.00 -8.04 3.56
N LYS A 75 3.88 -7.18 2.55
CA LYS A 75 2.67 -7.10 1.71
C LYS A 75 2.36 -8.43 1.02
N THR A 76 3.37 -9.18 0.62
CA THR A 76 3.17 -10.50 0.01
C THR A 76 2.69 -11.57 1.01
N ALA A 77 2.74 -11.30 2.31
CA ALA A 77 2.28 -12.19 3.38
C ALA A 77 0.90 -11.80 3.95
N LEU A 78 0.28 -10.74 3.47
CA LEU A 78 -0.98 -10.18 4.00
C LEU A 78 -2.09 -11.23 4.10
N TYR A 79 -2.21 -12.13 3.13
CA TYR A 79 -3.22 -13.19 3.16
C TYR A 79 -3.12 -14.07 4.41
N LYS A 80 -1.92 -14.33 4.90
CA LYS A 80 -1.67 -15.11 6.14
C LYS A 80 -1.82 -14.28 7.40
N LEU A 81 -1.47 -13.00 7.34
CA LEU A 81 -1.37 -12.12 8.51
C LEU A 81 -2.68 -11.46 8.88
N THR A 82 -3.56 -11.19 7.91
CA THR A 82 -4.83 -10.51 8.17
C THR A 82 -5.76 -11.35 9.04
N PRO A 83 -6.44 -10.74 10.03
CA PRO A 83 -7.48 -11.41 10.82
C PRO A 83 -8.85 -11.41 10.12
N TYR A 84 -8.98 -10.75 8.97
CA TYR A 84 -10.25 -10.53 8.27
C TYR A 84 -10.44 -11.51 7.11
N GLU A 85 -11.70 -11.79 6.79
CA GLU A 85 -12.09 -12.57 5.60
C GLU A 85 -12.06 -11.71 4.34
N THR A 86 -12.49 -10.45 4.46
CA THR A 86 -12.36 -9.44 3.39
C THR A 86 -11.45 -8.34 3.91
N THR A 87 -10.37 -8.09 3.21
CA THR A 87 -9.31 -7.18 3.64
C THR A 87 -9.05 -6.12 2.59
N ILE A 88 -8.96 -4.87 3.03
CA ILE A 88 -8.26 -3.80 2.32
C ILE A 88 -6.97 -3.50 3.09
N CYS A 89 -5.82 -3.63 2.47
CA CYS A 89 -4.58 -3.10 3.00
C CYS A 89 -4.34 -1.72 2.40
N LEU A 90 -4.03 -0.75 3.26
CA LEU A 90 -3.66 0.61 2.88
C LEU A 90 -2.28 0.94 3.42
N ASP A 91 -1.48 1.65 2.65
CA ASP A 91 -0.21 2.19 3.11
C ASP A 91 -0.43 3.29 4.16
N ALA A 92 0.50 3.42 5.09
CA ALA A 92 0.35 4.35 6.20
C ALA A 92 0.43 5.82 5.78
N ASP A 93 1.04 6.13 4.64
CA ASP A 93 1.16 7.49 4.08
C ASP A 93 -0.08 7.94 3.27
N ILE A 94 -1.19 7.30 3.52
CA ILE A 94 -2.52 7.66 3.01
C ILE A 94 -3.31 8.38 4.10
N ILE A 95 -4.15 9.34 3.70
CA ILE A 95 -5.18 9.95 4.54
C ILE A 95 -6.54 9.75 3.85
N TRP A 96 -7.50 9.26 4.59
CA TRP A 96 -8.88 9.18 4.12
C TRP A 96 -9.49 10.57 4.13
N ILE A 97 -9.73 11.16 2.98
CA ILE A 97 -10.06 12.60 2.86
C ILE A 97 -11.50 12.86 2.49
N ASN A 98 -12.18 11.88 1.99
CA ASN A 98 -13.53 12.07 1.52
C ASN A 98 -14.55 11.77 2.63
N GLN A 99 -15.67 12.45 2.57
CA GLN A 99 -16.82 12.12 3.41
C GLN A 99 -17.50 10.80 3.00
N LYS A 100 -17.02 10.13 1.95
CA LYS A 100 -17.48 8.79 1.57
C LYS A 100 -17.15 7.79 2.68
N PRO A 101 -18.11 7.06 3.21
CA PRO A 101 -17.84 6.01 4.18
C PRO A 101 -16.93 4.92 3.62
N VAL A 102 -16.09 4.33 4.46
CA VAL A 102 -15.21 3.21 4.07
C VAL A 102 -16.02 2.01 3.54
N ARG A 103 -17.26 1.84 4.06
CA ARG A 103 -18.19 0.81 3.58
C ARG A 103 -18.51 0.94 2.09
N ASP A 104 -18.48 2.16 1.52
CA ASP A 104 -18.77 2.37 0.10
C ASP A 104 -17.68 1.74 -0.77
N LEU A 105 -16.40 1.86 -0.38
CA LEU A 105 -15.31 1.15 -1.06
C LEU A 105 -15.47 -0.38 -0.95
N PHE A 106 -15.88 -0.91 0.21
CA PHE A 106 -16.18 -2.33 0.34
C PHE A 106 -17.38 -2.78 -0.50
N ASN A 107 -18.38 -1.91 -0.71
CA ASN A 107 -19.55 -2.20 -1.53
C ASN A 107 -19.20 -2.15 -3.02
N GLU A 108 -18.39 -1.17 -3.44
CA GLU A 108 -17.87 -1.07 -4.81
C GLU A 108 -17.07 -2.32 -5.20
N LEU A 109 -16.33 -2.89 -4.25
CA LEU A 109 -15.54 -4.11 -4.44
C LEU A 109 -16.30 -5.40 -4.07
N ASP A 110 -17.63 -5.32 -3.84
CA ASP A 110 -18.39 -6.54 -3.58
C ASP A 110 -18.44 -7.42 -4.83
N GLY A 111 -18.34 -8.75 -4.65
CA GLY A 111 -18.18 -9.68 -5.79
C GLY A 111 -16.74 -9.84 -6.27
N VAL A 112 -15.83 -8.91 -5.96
CA VAL A 112 -14.40 -9.00 -6.30
C VAL A 112 -13.67 -9.92 -5.33
N ASN A 113 -12.81 -10.80 -5.84
CA ASN A 113 -11.96 -11.66 -4.99
C ASN A 113 -10.58 -11.08 -4.74
N PHE A 114 -10.07 -10.30 -5.70
CA PHE A 114 -8.76 -9.64 -5.62
C PHE A 114 -8.73 -8.42 -6.52
N THR A 115 -8.15 -7.33 -6.02
CA THR A 115 -7.71 -6.20 -6.85
C THR A 115 -6.58 -5.45 -6.16
N MET A 116 -5.78 -4.77 -6.96
CA MET A 116 -4.81 -3.76 -6.51
C MET A 116 -5.07 -2.48 -7.29
N ALA A 117 -4.71 -1.35 -6.71
CA ALA A 117 -4.69 -0.12 -7.47
C ALA A 117 -3.73 -0.27 -8.65
N ASN A 118 -4.16 0.19 -9.83
CA ASN A 118 -3.41 0.03 -11.05
C ASN A 118 -3.71 1.16 -12.04
N ARG A 119 -2.73 1.49 -12.89
CA ARG A 119 -2.84 2.60 -13.86
C ARG A 119 -3.11 2.13 -15.28
N SER A 120 -2.53 1.00 -15.64
CA SER A 120 -2.55 0.48 -17.00
C SER A 120 -2.02 -0.94 -17.01
N PHE A 121 -2.18 -1.62 -18.12
CA PHE A 121 -1.54 -2.90 -18.38
C PHE A 121 -1.08 -2.99 -19.83
N MET A 122 -0.18 -3.94 -20.09
CA MET A 122 0.30 -4.34 -21.40
C MET A 122 0.06 -5.83 -21.57
N ASN A 123 -0.40 -6.26 -22.72
CA ASN A 123 -0.50 -7.68 -23.05
C ASN A 123 0.86 -8.22 -23.48
N LEU A 124 1.27 -9.34 -22.91
CA LEU A 124 2.55 -9.97 -23.23
C LEU A 124 2.55 -10.68 -24.59
N GLU A 125 1.39 -10.87 -25.21
CA GLU A 125 1.24 -11.41 -26.56
C GLU A 125 1.52 -10.36 -27.65
N GLU A 126 1.56 -9.08 -27.33
CA GLU A 126 1.81 -8.01 -28.31
C GLU A 126 3.20 -8.14 -28.94
N GLU A 127 3.28 -7.90 -30.25
CA GLU A 127 4.56 -8.02 -31.00
C GLU A 127 5.59 -7.00 -30.53
N ARG A 128 5.14 -5.83 -30.06
CA ARG A 128 5.99 -4.73 -29.58
C ARG A 128 5.76 -4.48 -28.11
N ILE A 129 6.49 -5.20 -27.28
CA ILE A 129 6.55 -4.93 -25.85
C ILE A 129 7.57 -3.80 -25.63
N THR A 130 7.12 -2.70 -25.04
CA THR A 130 8.02 -1.58 -24.70
C THR A 130 8.57 -1.76 -23.29
N ASP A 131 9.87 -1.62 -23.12
CA ASP A 131 10.51 -1.68 -21.79
C ASP A 131 10.21 -0.43 -20.96
N GLU A 132 9.75 0.65 -21.58
CA GLU A 132 9.32 1.87 -20.91
C GLU A 132 8.08 1.67 -20.03
N PHE A 133 7.25 0.65 -20.34
CA PHE A 133 6.06 0.34 -19.54
C PHE A 133 6.41 -0.20 -18.16
N GLY A 134 7.50 -0.92 -18.01
CA GLY A 134 7.91 -1.54 -16.77
C GLY A 134 8.49 -0.53 -15.78
N VAL A 135 7.72 -0.10 -14.79
CA VAL A 135 8.19 0.84 -13.76
C VAL A 135 9.35 0.27 -12.96
N TRP A 136 9.30 -1.01 -12.61
CA TRP A 136 10.28 -1.67 -11.75
C TRP A 136 11.19 -2.66 -12.48
N ALA A 137 10.70 -3.28 -13.53
CA ALA A 137 11.48 -4.20 -14.35
C ALA A 137 10.98 -4.17 -15.80
N SER A 138 11.86 -4.51 -16.75
CA SER A 138 11.50 -4.65 -18.16
C SER A 138 10.48 -5.78 -18.34
N PRO A 139 9.32 -5.54 -18.99
CA PRO A 139 8.38 -6.60 -19.34
C PRO A 139 9.00 -7.69 -20.19
N ASN A 140 9.91 -7.36 -21.13
CA ASN A 140 10.64 -8.31 -21.94
C ASN A 140 11.56 -9.21 -21.10
N TYR A 141 12.26 -8.63 -20.12
CA TYR A 141 13.07 -9.41 -19.18
C TYR A 141 12.19 -10.38 -18.39
N ILE A 142 11.06 -9.93 -17.80
CA ILE A 142 10.16 -10.78 -17.03
C ILE A 142 9.53 -11.88 -17.90
N LYS A 143 9.12 -11.54 -19.14
CA LYS A 143 8.60 -12.50 -20.10
C LYS A 143 9.60 -13.64 -20.36
N LYS A 144 10.87 -13.29 -20.58
CA LYS A 144 11.96 -14.24 -20.82
C LYS A 144 12.29 -15.07 -19.56
N GLU A 145 12.49 -14.41 -18.42
CA GLU A 145 12.91 -15.03 -17.15
C GLU A 145 11.92 -16.09 -16.65
N PHE A 146 10.61 -15.83 -16.85
CA PHE A 146 9.55 -16.72 -16.39
C PHE A 146 8.91 -17.56 -17.50
N ASN A 147 9.42 -17.49 -18.74
CA ASN A 147 8.87 -18.17 -19.92
C ASN A 147 7.38 -17.89 -20.13
N PHE A 148 6.95 -16.64 -19.89
CA PHE A 148 5.58 -16.25 -20.14
C PHE A 148 5.33 -16.05 -21.64
N THR A 149 4.31 -16.73 -22.18
CA THR A 149 3.89 -16.59 -23.59
C THR A 149 2.67 -15.69 -23.72
N LYS A 150 1.93 -15.47 -22.63
CA LYS A 150 0.71 -14.67 -22.57
C LYS A 150 0.54 -14.04 -21.19
N GLY A 151 -0.40 -13.11 -21.08
CA GLY A 151 -0.83 -12.50 -19.83
C GLY A 151 -0.73 -10.98 -19.86
N LYS A 152 -1.25 -10.35 -18.81
CA LYS A 152 -1.25 -8.91 -18.64
C LYS A 152 -0.19 -8.47 -17.65
N PHE A 153 0.74 -7.64 -18.10
CA PHE A 153 1.73 -6.99 -17.25
C PHE A 153 1.15 -5.66 -16.75
N TYR A 154 0.80 -5.59 -15.46
CA TYR A 154 0.19 -4.40 -14.88
C TYR A 154 1.20 -3.43 -14.29
N ASN A 155 0.93 -2.13 -14.48
CA ASN A 155 1.54 -1.06 -13.71
C ASN A 155 0.75 -0.85 -12.43
N LEU A 156 1.17 -1.57 -11.38
CA LEU A 156 0.48 -1.59 -10.09
C LEU A 156 0.89 -0.43 -9.19
N SER A 157 0.01 -0.12 -8.23
CA SER A 157 0.33 0.57 -7.00
C SER A 157 -0.09 -0.28 -5.82
N SER A 158 0.86 -0.60 -4.96
CA SER A 158 0.63 -1.44 -3.77
C SER A 158 0.07 -0.66 -2.58
N GLU A 159 -0.20 0.62 -2.75
CA GLU A 159 -0.80 1.47 -1.71
C GLU A 159 -2.18 1.02 -1.30
N MET A 160 -2.90 0.32 -2.20
CA MET A 160 -4.12 -0.39 -1.88
C MET A 160 -4.10 -1.81 -2.45
N ILE A 161 -4.32 -2.78 -1.58
CA ILE A 161 -4.49 -4.20 -1.93
C ILE A 161 -5.78 -4.70 -1.31
N TYR A 162 -6.73 -5.13 -2.14
CA TYR A 162 -7.99 -5.73 -1.71
C TYR A 162 -8.00 -7.22 -2.01
N PHE A 163 -8.46 -8.02 -1.07
CA PHE A 163 -8.67 -9.45 -1.30
C PHE A 163 -9.68 -10.06 -0.33
N LYS A 164 -10.30 -11.16 -0.80
CA LYS A 164 -11.15 -12.04 0.02
C LYS A 164 -10.43 -13.35 0.32
N LYS A 165 -10.56 -13.83 1.55
CA LYS A 165 -10.17 -15.19 1.92
C LYS A 165 -11.32 -16.13 1.59
N ASP A 166 -11.08 -17.02 0.64
CA ASP A 166 -12.01 -18.11 0.36
C ASP A 166 -11.38 -19.43 0.80
N LYS A 167 -12.09 -20.17 1.64
CA LYS A 167 -11.64 -21.48 2.11
C LYS A 167 -11.74 -22.55 1.01
N LYS A 168 -12.65 -22.36 0.05
CA LYS A 168 -12.89 -23.30 -1.06
C LYS A 168 -12.02 -22.96 -2.27
N ASP A 169 -11.91 -21.67 -2.62
CA ASP A 169 -11.06 -21.20 -3.71
C ASP A 169 -9.69 -20.75 -3.17
N LYS A 170 -8.67 -21.56 -3.42
CA LYS A 170 -7.31 -21.29 -2.97
C LYS A 170 -6.50 -20.39 -3.92
N ARG A 171 -7.07 -19.91 -5.02
CA ARG A 171 -6.33 -19.14 -6.02
C ARG A 171 -5.69 -17.88 -5.44
N ILE A 172 -6.42 -17.11 -4.64
CA ILE A 172 -5.88 -15.89 -4.00
C ILE A 172 -4.77 -16.24 -2.99
N SER A 173 -4.97 -17.28 -2.18
CA SER A 173 -3.92 -17.79 -1.29
C SER A 173 -2.64 -18.18 -2.06
N LYS A 174 -2.81 -18.79 -3.23
CA LYS A 174 -1.71 -19.19 -4.10
C LYS A 174 -1.00 -17.97 -4.71
N LEU A 175 -1.75 -16.97 -5.16
CA LEU A 175 -1.22 -15.68 -5.65
C LEU A 175 -0.26 -15.07 -4.62
N PHE A 176 -0.71 -14.89 -3.37
CA PHE A 176 0.13 -14.34 -2.31
C PHE A 176 1.34 -15.23 -1.98
N SER A 177 1.16 -16.56 -2.00
CA SER A 177 2.26 -17.50 -1.78
C SER A 177 3.32 -17.43 -2.88
N ASP A 178 2.90 -17.29 -4.14
CA ASP A 178 3.81 -17.13 -5.26
C ASP A 178 4.51 -15.76 -5.22
N ALA A 179 3.80 -14.68 -4.93
CA ALA A 179 4.41 -13.36 -4.75
C ALA A 179 5.48 -13.38 -3.63
N PHE A 180 5.19 -14.05 -2.50
CA PHE A 180 6.14 -14.20 -1.41
C PHE A 180 7.42 -14.93 -1.82
N LYS A 181 7.30 -16.01 -2.62
CA LYS A 181 8.45 -16.78 -3.14
C LYS A 181 9.24 -15.98 -4.20
N ILE A 182 8.53 -15.21 -5.03
CA ILE A 182 9.15 -14.40 -6.07
C ILE A 182 9.98 -13.27 -5.45
N TYR A 183 9.53 -12.70 -4.33
CA TYR A 183 10.26 -11.66 -3.62
C TYR A 183 11.68 -12.08 -3.21
N ASP A 184 11.92 -13.36 -2.98
CA ASP A 184 13.23 -13.89 -2.59
C ASP A 184 14.12 -14.25 -3.80
N LYS A 185 13.65 -14.06 -5.04
CA LYS A 185 14.43 -14.34 -6.24
C LYS A 185 15.38 -13.18 -6.58
N PRO A 186 16.58 -13.48 -7.07
CA PRO A 186 17.52 -12.45 -7.58
C PRO A 186 17.07 -11.97 -8.96
N LEU A 187 16.09 -11.07 -9.02
CA LEU A 187 15.60 -10.50 -10.27
C LEU A 187 16.29 -9.18 -10.59
N GLU A 188 16.50 -8.91 -11.88
CA GLU A 188 16.87 -7.57 -12.35
C GLU A 188 15.68 -6.62 -12.20
N HIS A 189 15.85 -5.59 -11.39
CA HIS A 189 14.82 -4.61 -11.12
C HIS A 189 15.42 -3.28 -10.69
N ARG A 190 14.64 -2.20 -10.80
CA ARG A 190 14.97 -0.93 -10.17
C ARG A 190 14.89 -1.09 -8.66
N ILE A 191 15.91 -0.60 -7.97
CA ILE A 191 15.95 -0.65 -6.50
C ILE A 191 14.97 0.38 -5.94
N PHE A 192 14.15 -0.06 -4.98
CA PHE A 192 13.27 0.79 -4.23
C PHE A 192 13.55 0.65 -2.73
N ASN A 193 13.91 1.76 -2.07
CA ASN A 193 14.27 1.75 -0.63
C ASN A 193 15.30 0.67 -0.25
N GLY A 194 16.26 0.39 -1.12
CA GLY A 194 17.32 -0.58 -0.89
C GLY A 194 16.98 -2.03 -1.21
N GLY A 195 15.77 -2.31 -1.70
CA GLY A 195 15.30 -3.67 -1.98
C GLY A 195 14.40 -3.78 -3.21
N MET A 196 13.75 -4.93 -3.34
CA MET A 196 12.75 -5.19 -4.38
C MET A 196 11.47 -4.43 -4.08
N PRO A 197 10.88 -3.72 -5.06
CA PRO A 197 9.55 -3.14 -4.93
C PRO A 197 8.50 -4.24 -4.79
N ASP A 198 7.54 -4.03 -3.94
CA ASP A 198 6.50 -5.01 -3.63
C ASP A 198 5.50 -5.23 -4.78
N GLU A 199 5.35 -4.27 -5.70
CA GLU A 199 4.51 -4.41 -6.89
C GLU A 199 5.01 -5.48 -7.86
N LEU A 200 6.33 -5.61 -8.03
CA LEU A 200 6.92 -6.52 -9.00
C LEU A 200 6.61 -7.99 -8.71
N PRO A 201 6.77 -8.52 -7.48
CA PRO A 201 6.35 -9.87 -7.14
C PRO A 201 4.87 -10.13 -7.38
N PHE A 202 3.99 -9.14 -7.12
CA PHE A 202 2.56 -9.28 -7.42
C PHE A 202 2.29 -9.33 -8.91
N THR A 203 2.89 -8.44 -9.72
CA THR A 203 2.73 -8.47 -11.17
C THR A 203 3.10 -9.83 -11.75
N ILE A 204 4.25 -10.38 -11.35
CA ILE A 204 4.70 -11.71 -11.83
C ILE A 204 3.76 -12.83 -11.33
N ALA A 205 3.36 -12.78 -10.05
CA ALA A 205 2.47 -13.80 -9.49
C ALA A 205 1.08 -13.77 -10.13
N MET A 206 0.58 -12.60 -10.51
CA MET A 206 -0.69 -12.44 -11.23
C MET A 206 -0.63 -13.13 -12.60
N ILE A 207 0.40 -12.86 -13.39
CA ILE A 207 0.59 -13.53 -14.69
C ILE A 207 0.65 -15.04 -14.50
N LYS A 208 1.45 -15.53 -13.54
CA LYS A 208 1.63 -16.93 -13.24
C LYS A 208 0.35 -17.66 -12.86
N ASN A 209 -0.58 -16.98 -12.19
CA ASN A 209 -1.81 -17.57 -11.68
C ASN A 209 -3.05 -17.21 -12.51
N ASP A 210 -2.88 -16.42 -13.57
CA ASP A 210 -3.97 -15.86 -14.40
C ASP A 210 -5.04 -15.17 -13.53
N ILE A 211 -4.56 -14.32 -12.59
CA ILE A 211 -5.40 -13.54 -11.69
C ILE A 211 -4.98 -12.08 -11.81
N TYR A 212 -5.91 -11.22 -12.17
CA TYR A 212 -5.65 -9.81 -12.45
C TYR A 212 -6.53 -8.91 -11.60
N PRO A 213 -6.20 -7.60 -11.48
CA PRO A 213 -7.09 -6.63 -10.90
C PRO A 213 -8.47 -6.68 -11.57
N HIS A 214 -9.52 -6.57 -10.76
CA HIS A 214 -10.88 -6.68 -11.27
C HIS A 214 -11.27 -5.50 -12.17
N ILE A 215 -10.70 -4.32 -11.89
CA ILE A 215 -10.98 -3.08 -12.61
C ILE A 215 -9.65 -2.55 -13.16
N ASP A 216 -9.59 -2.34 -14.47
CA ASP A 216 -8.44 -1.71 -15.12
C ASP A 216 -8.45 -0.19 -14.86
N ASN A 217 -7.26 0.40 -14.74
CA ASN A 217 -7.06 1.84 -14.46
C ASN A 217 -7.73 2.30 -13.15
N TYR A 218 -7.70 1.45 -12.14
CA TYR A 218 -8.36 1.67 -10.86
C TYR A 218 -7.42 2.29 -9.84
N ILE A 219 -7.61 3.58 -9.53
CA ILE A 219 -6.89 4.31 -8.48
C ILE A 219 -7.92 5.00 -7.59
N PRO A 220 -8.30 4.42 -6.43
CA PRO A 220 -9.32 4.96 -5.54
C PRO A 220 -8.81 6.11 -4.67
N PHE A 221 -7.59 6.55 -4.84
CA PHE A 221 -6.95 7.64 -4.10
C PHE A 221 -6.32 8.66 -5.03
N TYR A 222 -6.33 9.92 -4.62
CA TYR A 222 -5.56 10.96 -5.30
C TYR A 222 -4.08 10.75 -4.98
N TRP A 223 -3.28 10.58 -6.01
CA TRP A 223 -1.86 10.31 -5.87
C TRP A 223 -1.03 11.53 -6.25
N GLU A 224 -0.55 12.25 -5.25
CA GLU A 224 0.25 13.46 -5.44
C GLU A 224 1.55 13.17 -6.20
N ALA A 225 2.19 12.03 -5.91
CA ALA A 225 3.43 11.63 -6.58
C ALA A 225 3.29 11.42 -8.10
N ALA A 226 2.08 11.13 -8.57
CA ALA A 226 1.80 11.02 -10.00
C ALA A 226 1.73 12.38 -10.71
N GLN A 227 1.64 13.48 -9.96
CA GLN A 227 1.62 14.83 -10.52
C GLN A 227 3.05 15.31 -10.72
N ASN A 228 3.37 15.73 -11.93
CA ASN A 228 4.69 16.31 -12.24
C ASN A 228 4.51 17.68 -12.92
N PRO A 229 4.81 18.81 -12.29
CA PRO A 229 5.21 18.94 -10.89
C PRO A 229 4.08 18.60 -9.92
N PRO A 230 4.37 18.26 -8.64
CA PRO A 230 3.34 17.99 -7.65
C PRO A 230 2.36 19.15 -7.57
N LYS A 231 1.10 18.88 -7.91
CA LYS A 231 0.05 19.90 -7.81
C LYS A 231 -0.31 20.03 -6.34
N ARG A 232 -0.29 21.24 -5.82
CA ARG A 232 -0.83 21.50 -4.49
C ARG A 232 -2.32 21.18 -4.50
N LEU A 233 -2.80 20.50 -3.49
CA LEU A 233 -4.24 20.28 -3.26
C LEU A 233 -5.05 21.57 -3.03
N THR A 234 -4.57 22.71 -3.44
CA THR A 234 -5.30 23.95 -3.43
C THR A 234 -6.19 23.99 -4.66
N GLY A 235 -7.37 23.36 -4.56
CA GLY A 235 -8.44 23.47 -5.54
C GLY A 235 -8.64 22.30 -6.50
N GLY A 236 -7.99 21.16 -6.30
CA GLY A 236 -8.33 19.94 -7.06
C GLY A 236 -9.64 19.34 -6.59
N ASP A 237 -10.47 18.87 -7.51
CA ASP A 237 -11.65 18.09 -7.15
C ASP A 237 -11.23 16.71 -6.66
N LEU A 238 -11.34 16.48 -5.34
CA LEU A 238 -11.05 15.20 -4.72
C LEU A 238 -12.28 14.30 -4.63
N SER A 239 -13.43 14.76 -5.08
CA SER A 239 -14.69 14.03 -5.01
C SER A 239 -14.69 12.65 -5.67
N PRO A 240 -13.90 12.37 -6.73
CA PRO A 240 -13.79 11.03 -7.30
C PRO A 240 -13.06 10.03 -6.38
N TYR A 241 -12.23 10.51 -5.47
CA TYR A 241 -11.33 9.67 -4.68
C TYR A 241 -11.86 9.40 -3.27
N TYR A 242 -11.42 8.31 -2.66
CA TYR A 242 -11.66 7.98 -1.26
C TYR A 242 -10.57 8.54 -0.34
N ALA A 243 -9.36 8.67 -0.85
CA ALA A 243 -8.21 9.00 -0.05
C ALA A 243 -7.19 9.85 -0.82
N TYR A 244 -6.26 10.41 -0.08
CA TYR A 244 -5.08 11.10 -0.59
C TYR A 244 -3.84 10.29 -0.23
N SER A 245 -3.01 9.99 -1.22
CA SER A 245 -1.74 9.31 -1.03
C SER A 245 -0.56 10.20 -1.39
N MET A 246 0.49 10.12 -0.58
CA MET A 246 1.74 10.81 -0.84
C MET A 246 2.75 9.97 -1.63
N GLY A 247 2.49 8.68 -1.78
CA GLY A 247 3.23 7.79 -2.67
C GLY A 247 4.72 7.72 -2.38
N GLY A 248 5.13 7.65 -1.13
CA GLY A 248 6.55 7.51 -0.77
C GLY A 248 7.39 8.79 -0.92
N HIS A 249 6.82 9.91 -1.37
CA HIS A 249 7.53 11.17 -1.58
C HIS A 249 7.59 12.07 -0.34
N MET A 250 7.44 11.52 0.87
CA MET A 250 7.55 12.26 2.13
C MET A 250 8.90 12.97 2.33
N ALA A 251 9.91 12.58 1.59
CA ALA A 251 11.17 13.30 1.53
C ALA A 251 11.03 14.71 0.94
N HIS A 252 10.01 14.95 0.10
CA HIS A 252 9.83 16.25 -0.55
C HIS A 252 9.16 17.26 0.41
N PRO A 253 9.73 18.46 0.64
CA PRO A 253 9.20 19.42 1.61
C PRO A 253 7.74 19.84 1.34
N ILE A 254 7.35 19.96 0.07
CA ILE A 254 5.99 20.34 -0.33
C ILE A 254 5.01 19.24 0.08
N MET A 255 5.36 17.98 -0.16
CA MET A 255 4.52 16.82 0.18
C MET A 255 4.30 16.72 1.68
N ARG A 256 5.36 16.92 2.48
CA ARG A 256 5.25 16.99 3.95
C ARG A 256 4.33 18.11 4.41
N LYS A 257 4.52 19.29 3.87
CA LYS A 257 3.66 20.44 4.22
C LYS A 257 2.19 20.19 3.88
N THR A 258 1.93 19.55 2.76
CA THR A 258 0.57 19.18 2.34
C THR A 258 -0.02 18.16 3.30
N TYR A 259 0.71 17.12 3.64
CA TYR A 259 0.30 16.13 4.65
C TYR A 259 0.03 16.77 6.02
N ASP A 260 0.94 17.60 6.51
CA ASP A 260 0.78 18.32 7.77
C ASP A 260 -0.49 19.19 7.77
N ASN A 261 -0.81 19.82 6.65
CA ASN A 261 -2.03 20.61 6.52
C ASN A 261 -3.29 19.73 6.59
N PHE A 262 -3.28 18.55 5.94
CA PHE A 262 -4.37 17.60 6.05
C PHE A 262 -4.56 17.13 7.48
N VAL A 263 -3.49 16.76 8.14
CA VAL A 263 -3.57 16.30 9.52
C VAL A 263 -4.05 17.39 10.45
N LYS A 264 -3.59 18.64 10.28
CA LYS A 264 -4.09 19.79 11.06
C LYS A 264 -5.57 20.05 10.80
N PHE A 265 -6.01 19.94 9.56
CA PHE A 265 -7.40 20.11 9.19
C PHE A 265 -8.28 19.05 9.88
N TYR A 266 -7.92 17.78 9.76
CA TYR A 266 -8.63 16.70 10.42
C TYR A 266 -8.56 16.80 11.94
N GLY A 267 -7.40 17.08 12.50
CA GLY A 267 -7.24 17.27 13.95
C GLY A 267 -8.15 18.36 14.52
N LYS A 268 -8.41 19.43 13.77
CA LYS A 268 -9.37 20.47 14.17
C LYS A 268 -10.82 20.00 14.10
N GLN A 269 -11.18 19.24 13.07
CA GLN A 269 -12.55 18.74 12.90
C GLN A 269 -12.92 17.70 13.96
N PHE A 270 -11.95 16.93 14.43
CA PHE A 270 -12.18 15.84 15.37
C PHE A 270 -12.22 16.26 16.83
N ASN A 271 -11.95 17.53 17.13
CA ASN A 271 -11.76 17.98 18.49
C ASN A 271 -10.70 17.16 19.28
N ILE A 272 -9.86 16.41 18.55
CA ILE A 272 -8.77 15.62 19.10
C ILE A 272 -7.55 16.55 19.15
N MET A 273 -7.38 17.25 20.25
CA MET A 273 -6.09 17.87 20.57
C MET A 273 -5.11 16.75 20.93
N HIS A 274 -4.59 16.08 19.92
CA HIS A 274 -3.54 15.10 20.14
C HIS A 274 -2.22 15.83 20.42
N PRO A 275 -1.47 15.41 21.47
CA PRO A 275 -0.18 16.00 21.83
C PRO A 275 0.95 15.74 20.83
N TYR A 276 0.60 15.22 19.63
CA TYR A 276 1.57 15.17 18.55
C TYR A 276 1.84 16.57 18.07
N THR A 277 2.87 17.17 18.63
CA THR A 277 3.52 18.29 18.00
C THR A 277 4.12 17.79 16.69
N TRP A 278 3.35 17.91 15.62
CA TRP A 278 3.73 17.63 14.23
C TRP A 278 5.00 18.38 13.80
N LEU A 279 5.59 19.10 14.71
CA LEU A 279 6.71 20.01 14.57
C LEU A 279 8.05 19.39 14.97
N ASP A 280 8.10 18.16 15.42
CA ASP A 280 9.40 17.52 15.59
C ASP A 280 9.98 17.17 14.22
N LYS A 281 10.64 18.15 13.62
CA LYS A 281 11.32 18.05 12.33
C LYS A 281 12.29 16.87 12.27
N ARG A 282 12.77 16.39 13.40
CA ARG A 282 13.68 15.23 13.53
C ARG A 282 12.97 13.89 13.38
N ALA A 283 11.66 13.84 13.61
CA ALA A 283 10.89 12.61 13.46
C ALA A 283 10.56 12.27 11.99
N TYR A 284 10.79 13.18 11.06
CA TYR A 284 10.37 13.04 9.65
C TYR A 284 11.48 12.59 8.71
N MET A 285 12.72 12.61 9.13
CA MET A 285 13.81 12.05 8.32
C MET A 285 14.86 11.39 9.22
N PRO A 286 15.23 10.15 8.98
CA PRO A 286 16.62 9.79 9.15
C PRO A 286 17.40 10.69 8.18
N GLU A 287 18.37 11.43 8.70
CA GLU A 287 19.41 12.00 7.84
C GLU A 287 19.80 10.90 6.87
N ARG A 288 19.74 11.17 5.56
CA ARG A 288 20.38 10.33 4.55
C ARG A 288 21.90 10.49 4.75
N ASN A 289 22.40 9.95 5.84
CA ASN A 289 23.80 9.71 5.99
C ASN A 289 24.07 8.37 5.31
N ASN A 290 24.57 8.50 4.09
CA ASN A 290 25.26 7.44 3.33
C ASN A 290 24.41 6.23 2.91
N LEU A 291 23.80 6.36 1.75
CA LEU A 291 23.72 5.27 0.79
C LEU A 291 24.43 5.70 -0.49
#